data_f5fb46a13d6a9259c71dede04100d5ba
#
_entry.id   f5fb46a13d6a9259c71dede04100d5ba
#
_cell.length_a   1.000
_cell.length_b   1.000
_cell.length_c   1.000
_cell.angle_alpha   90.00
_cell.angle_beta   90.00
_cell.angle_gamma   90.00
#
_symmetry.space_group_name_H-M   'P 1'
#
loop_
_entity.id
_entity.type
_entity.pdbx_description
1 polymer ?
#
loop_
_entity_poly.entity_id
_entity_poly.type
_entity_poly.pdbx_seq_one_letter_code
_entity_poly.pdbx_strand_id
1 'polypeptide(L)'
;ALKIIDEQPIGPQGSEVGFATLNGAFHRLTGVNMTWYDITGALGMAAIAVACGFGLFGLWQLIKRGSLSRVDRDIYALAGLYRAIGIVYVLFEKAVVNYRPIDMGAGLEPSFPSSHTMLTCCIMSSAIWQFKRRIKSEALRKTTVLLCTAVMAVTIAGRLVSGVHWMTDIAGGVLLSASLMEFYRAAAIR
;
A
#
# COMPACT_ATOMS: atom_id res chain seq x y z
N ALA A 1 -4.81 -12.91 -15.53
CA ALA A 1 -3.58 -13.72 -15.44
C ALA A 1 -3.49 -14.51 -14.12
N LEU A 2 -3.77 -13.89 -12.97
CA LEU A 2 -3.65 -14.56 -11.66
C LEU A 2 -4.56 -15.79 -11.49
N LYS A 3 -5.73 -15.83 -12.12
CA LYS A 3 -6.66 -16.98 -12.10
C LYS A 3 -6.46 -17.99 -13.25
N ILE A 4 -5.45 -17.83 -14.08
CA ILE A 4 -5.27 -18.67 -15.29
C ILE A 4 -4.02 -19.56 -15.16
N ILE A 5 -3.10 -19.20 -14.28
CA ILE A 5 -1.83 -19.87 -14.12
C ILE A 5 -1.82 -20.66 -12.82
N ASP A 6 -1.70 -21.99 -12.92
CA ASP A 6 -1.56 -22.90 -11.78
C ASP A 6 -2.65 -22.65 -10.70
N GLU A 7 -3.93 -22.68 -11.11
CA GLU A 7 -5.07 -22.50 -10.22
C GLU A 7 -5.39 -23.81 -9.50
N GLN A 8 -5.41 -23.79 -8.15
CA GLN A 8 -5.71 -24.98 -7.34
C GLN A 8 -6.51 -24.57 -6.08
N PRO A 9 -7.32 -25.47 -5.50
CA PRO A 9 -8.16 -25.20 -4.34
C PRO A 9 -7.36 -25.26 -3.02
N ILE A 10 -6.32 -24.43 -2.90
CA ILE A 10 -5.43 -24.37 -1.70
C ILE A 10 -5.87 -23.36 -0.64
N GLY A 11 -6.89 -22.56 -0.92
CA GLY A 11 -7.42 -21.57 0.02
C GLY A 11 -8.45 -22.16 0.99
N PRO A 12 -8.88 -21.39 2.01
CA PRO A 12 -9.91 -21.81 2.95
C PRO A 12 -11.21 -22.21 2.23
N GLN A 13 -11.90 -23.22 2.78
CA GLN A 13 -13.15 -23.77 2.21
C GLN A 13 -12.99 -24.29 0.77
N GLY A 14 -11.77 -24.64 0.34
CA GLY A 14 -11.49 -25.09 -1.02
C GLY A 14 -11.49 -23.94 -2.04
N SER A 15 -11.32 -22.70 -1.63
CA SER A 15 -11.24 -21.57 -2.56
C SER A 15 -10.02 -21.66 -3.48
N GLU A 16 -10.26 -21.34 -4.75
CA GLU A 16 -9.23 -21.43 -5.79
C GLU A 16 -8.25 -20.24 -5.69
N VAL A 17 -6.97 -20.55 -5.86
CA VAL A 17 -5.88 -19.58 -5.80
C VAL A 17 -4.96 -19.81 -6.99
N GLY A 18 -4.71 -18.76 -7.79
CA GLY A 18 -3.74 -18.82 -8.87
C GLY A 18 -2.30 -18.77 -8.36
N PHE A 19 -1.35 -19.25 -9.16
CA PHE A 19 0.04 -19.49 -8.73
C PHE A 19 0.11 -20.35 -7.46
N ALA A 20 -0.75 -21.35 -7.38
CA ALA A 20 -0.99 -22.13 -6.17
C ALA A 20 0.28 -22.82 -5.66
N THR A 21 1.10 -23.38 -6.55
CA THR A 21 2.37 -24.02 -6.18
C THR A 21 3.30 -23.02 -5.48
N LEU A 22 3.49 -21.83 -6.05
CA LEU A 22 4.34 -20.78 -5.49
C LEU A 22 3.77 -20.25 -4.17
N ASN A 23 2.49 -19.85 -4.18
CA ASN A 23 1.80 -19.31 -3.02
C ASN A 23 1.75 -20.31 -1.86
N GLY A 24 1.41 -21.57 -2.16
CA GLY A 24 1.35 -22.63 -1.16
C GLY A 24 2.72 -23.01 -0.60
N ALA A 25 3.77 -23.06 -1.44
CA ALA A 25 5.13 -23.30 -0.97
C ALA A 25 5.60 -22.19 -0.03
N PHE A 26 5.36 -20.94 -0.40
CA PHE A 26 5.74 -19.80 0.40
C PHE A 26 4.98 -19.75 1.73
N HIS A 27 3.67 -19.96 1.71
CA HIS A 27 2.84 -19.98 2.91
C HIS A 27 3.25 -21.11 3.88
N ARG A 28 3.60 -22.29 3.37
CA ARG A 28 4.14 -23.37 4.23
C ARG A 28 5.49 -23.02 4.85
N LEU A 29 6.31 -22.26 4.16
CA LEU A 29 7.62 -21.83 4.65
C LEU A 29 7.50 -20.79 5.77
N THR A 30 6.62 -19.80 5.62
CA THR A 30 6.46 -18.69 6.56
C THR A 30 5.51 -19.01 7.70
N GLY A 31 4.53 -19.86 7.47
CA GLY A 31 3.44 -20.11 8.42
C GLY A 31 2.59 -18.86 8.64
N VAL A 32 1.95 -18.79 9.82
CA VAL A 32 1.12 -17.65 10.24
C VAL A 32 1.72 -17.00 11.47
N ASN A 33 1.91 -15.69 11.42
CA ASN A 33 2.48 -14.89 12.52
C ASN A 33 1.70 -13.59 12.73
N MET A 34 0.77 -13.60 13.69
CA MET A 34 -0.10 -12.48 14.00
C MET A 34 0.66 -11.27 14.56
N THR A 35 1.80 -11.46 15.22
CA THR A 35 2.62 -10.32 15.67
C THR A 35 3.10 -9.46 14.51
N TRP A 36 3.54 -10.08 13.43
CA TRP A 36 3.89 -9.35 12.21
C TRP A 36 2.69 -8.71 11.53
N TYR A 37 1.51 -9.35 11.63
CA TYR A 37 0.27 -8.75 11.18
C TYR A 37 -0.02 -7.45 11.92
N ASP A 38 0.06 -7.45 13.26
CA ASP A 38 -0.21 -6.28 14.11
C ASP A 38 0.83 -5.17 13.92
N ILE A 39 2.12 -5.52 13.87
CA ILE A 39 3.20 -4.56 13.61
C ILE A 39 2.96 -3.84 12.27
N THR A 40 2.69 -4.59 11.21
CA THR A 40 2.46 -3.99 9.90
C THR A 40 1.12 -3.25 9.80
N GLY A 41 0.14 -3.62 10.61
CA GLY A 41 -1.10 -2.86 10.81
C GLY A 41 -0.81 -1.48 11.42
N ALA A 42 -0.02 -1.43 12.49
CA ALA A 42 0.41 -0.18 13.11
C ALA A 42 1.23 0.71 12.16
N LEU A 43 2.12 0.13 11.34
CA LEU A 43 2.85 0.88 10.31
C LEU A 43 1.91 1.43 9.22
N GLY A 44 0.88 0.70 8.85
CA GLY A 44 -0.18 1.18 7.96
C GLY A 44 -0.92 2.39 8.54
N MET A 45 -1.25 2.35 9.83
CA MET A 45 -1.85 3.50 10.52
C MET A 45 -0.90 4.71 10.58
N ALA A 46 0.38 4.49 10.82
CA ALA A 46 1.39 5.54 10.75
C ALA A 46 1.49 6.15 9.34
N ALA A 47 1.38 5.33 8.29
CA ALA A 47 1.31 5.82 6.92
C ALA A 47 0.08 6.70 6.68
N ILE A 48 -1.10 6.29 7.16
CA ILE A 48 -2.33 7.10 7.09
C ILE A 48 -2.13 8.44 7.81
N ALA A 49 -1.50 8.45 8.98
CA ALA A 49 -1.20 9.69 9.71
C ALA A 49 -0.32 10.65 8.88
N VAL A 50 0.66 10.13 8.14
CA VAL A 50 1.48 10.93 7.20
C VAL A 50 0.61 11.49 6.06
N ALA A 51 -0.30 10.71 5.50
CA ALA A 51 -1.23 11.17 4.47
C ALA A 51 -2.15 12.29 4.99
N CYS A 52 -2.69 12.13 6.21
CA CYS A 52 -3.47 13.17 6.88
C CYS A 52 -2.64 14.45 7.11
N GLY A 53 -1.36 14.32 7.47
CA GLY A 53 -0.44 15.45 7.61
C GLY A 53 -0.32 16.26 6.31
N PHE A 54 -0.20 15.60 5.15
CA PHE A 54 -0.21 16.28 3.86
C PHE A 54 -1.57 16.89 3.52
N GLY A 55 -2.68 16.25 3.91
CA GLY A 55 -4.01 16.83 3.79
C GLY A 55 -4.14 18.13 4.58
N LEU A 56 -3.70 18.13 5.85
CA LEU A 56 -3.67 19.33 6.70
C LEU A 56 -2.72 20.40 6.14
N PHE A 57 -1.60 20.02 5.57
CA PHE A 57 -0.69 20.94 4.88
C PHE A 57 -1.35 21.61 3.67
N GLY A 58 -2.09 20.87 2.87
CA GLY A 58 -2.88 21.42 1.76
C GLY A 58 -3.98 22.39 2.24
N LEU A 59 -4.68 22.02 3.31
CA LEU A 59 -5.68 22.87 3.94
C LEU A 59 -5.05 24.17 4.50
N TRP A 60 -3.91 24.08 5.16
CA TRP A 60 -3.15 25.24 5.61
C TRP A 60 -2.76 26.18 4.46
N GLN A 61 -2.31 25.63 3.34
CA GLN A 61 -2.02 26.43 2.13
C GLN A 61 -3.27 27.16 1.62
N LEU A 62 -4.41 26.45 1.57
CA LEU A 62 -5.68 27.02 1.14
C LEU A 62 -6.10 28.19 2.02
N ILE A 63 -6.09 28.02 3.33
CA ILE A 63 -6.47 29.06 4.31
C ILE A 63 -5.51 30.26 4.19
N LYS A 64 -4.19 30.01 4.21
CA LYS A 64 -3.19 31.07 4.17
C LYS A 64 -3.18 31.87 2.87
N ARG A 65 -3.43 31.21 1.74
CA ARG A 65 -3.36 31.85 0.42
C ARG A 65 -4.72 32.34 -0.10
N GLY A 66 -5.81 31.96 0.58
CA GLY A 66 -7.18 32.41 0.32
C GLY A 66 -7.80 31.96 -0.99
N SER A 67 -7.16 31.02 -1.73
CA SER A 67 -7.65 30.56 -3.03
C SER A 67 -7.18 29.15 -3.34
N LEU A 68 -8.10 28.33 -3.88
CA LEU A 68 -7.80 26.98 -4.38
C LEU A 68 -6.71 27.01 -5.45
N SER A 69 -6.75 27.97 -6.38
CA SER A 69 -5.77 28.09 -7.47
C SER A 69 -4.34 28.37 -6.99
N ARG A 70 -4.15 28.74 -5.75
CA ARG A 70 -2.85 29.04 -5.14
C ARG A 70 -2.28 27.89 -4.30
N VAL A 71 -3.01 26.79 -4.12
CA VAL A 71 -2.48 25.57 -3.50
C VAL A 71 -1.47 24.94 -4.48
N ASP A 72 -0.39 24.39 -3.94
CA ASP A 72 0.65 23.78 -4.76
C ASP A 72 0.08 22.63 -5.60
N ARG A 73 0.44 22.57 -6.87
CA ARG A 73 -0.06 21.57 -7.82
C ARG A 73 0.28 20.14 -7.38
N ASP A 74 1.44 19.93 -6.80
CA ASP A 74 1.89 18.63 -6.29
C ASP A 74 1.05 18.14 -5.11
N ILE A 75 0.41 19.04 -4.34
CA ILE A 75 -0.56 18.69 -3.30
C ILE A 75 -1.89 18.25 -3.92
N TYR A 76 -2.34 18.87 -5.00
CA TYR A 76 -3.50 18.38 -5.74
C TYR A 76 -3.25 17.01 -6.38
N ALA A 77 -2.07 16.82 -6.97
CA ALA A 77 -1.68 15.52 -7.51
C ALA A 77 -1.65 14.45 -6.40
N LEU A 78 -1.20 14.82 -5.18
CA LEU A 78 -1.19 13.93 -4.02
C LEU A 78 -2.62 13.55 -3.58
N ALA A 79 -3.54 14.50 -3.54
CA ALA A 79 -4.95 14.23 -3.27
C ALA A 79 -5.56 13.30 -4.33
N GLY A 80 -5.19 13.49 -5.60
CA GLY A 80 -5.55 12.59 -6.71
C GLY A 80 -5.02 11.17 -6.51
N LEU A 81 -3.76 11.03 -6.09
CA LEU A 81 -3.15 9.73 -5.76
C LEU A 81 -3.93 9.02 -4.64
N TYR A 82 -4.19 9.72 -3.54
CA TYR A 82 -4.89 9.10 -2.39
C TYR A 82 -6.33 8.71 -2.72
N ARG A 83 -7.00 9.52 -3.56
CA ARG A 83 -8.30 9.14 -4.11
C ARG A 83 -8.22 7.90 -5.00
N ALA A 84 -7.20 7.81 -5.86
CA ALA A 84 -6.99 6.64 -6.72
C ALA A 84 -6.73 5.36 -5.90
N ILE A 85 -5.95 5.43 -4.82
CA ILE A 85 -5.74 4.31 -3.88
C ILE A 85 -7.08 3.83 -3.32
N GLY A 86 -7.94 4.74 -2.86
CA GLY A 86 -9.27 4.39 -2.34
C GLY A 86 -10.17 3.72 -3.40
N ILE A 87 -10.14 4.23 -4.64
CA ILE A 87 -10.90 3.63 -5.75
C ILE A 87 -10.40 2.21 -6.06
N VAL A 88 -9.08 2.02 -6.16
CA VAL A 88 -8.46 0.71 -6.40
C VAL A 88 -8.80 -0.26 -5.27
N TYR A 89 -8.73 0.19 -4.01
CA TYR A 89 -9.12 -0.61 -2.87
C TYR A 89 -10.57 -1.13 -3.00
N VAL A 90 -11.54 -0.22 -3.19
CA VAL A 90 -12.95 -0.59 -3.32
C VAL A 90 -13.22 -1.49 -4.54
N LEU A 91 -12.49 -1.25 -5.64
CA LEU A 91 -12.60 -2.07 -6.85
C LEU A 91 -12.24 -3.54 -6.56
N PHE A 92 -11.11 -3.79 -5.89
CA PHE A 92 -10.65 -5.15 -5.60
C PHE A 92 -11.38 -5.81 -4.42
N GLU A 93 -11.96 -5.05 -3.50
CA GLU A 93 -12.91 -5.60 -2.52
C GLU A 93 -14.15 -6.21 -3.18
N LYS A 94 -14.62 -5.61 -4.28
CA LYS A 94 -15.79 -6.10 -5.04
C LYS A 94 -15.42 -7.12 -6.10
N ALA A 95 -14.29 -6.90 -6.81
CA ALA A 95 -13.79 -7.79 -7.85
C ALA A 95 -12.81 -8.78 -7.24
N VAL A 96 -13.31 -9.74 -6.46
CA VAL A 96 -12.49 -10.72 -5.74
C VAL A 96 -11.66 -11.56 -6.70
N VAL A 97 -10.34 -11.49 -6.57
CA VAL A 97 -9.38 -12.30 -7.33
C VAL A 97 -9.08 -13.59 -6.60
N ASN A 98 -8.75 -13.53 -5.32
CA ASN A 98 -8.56 -14.67 -4.41
C ASN A 98 -8.90 -14.25 -2.98
N TYR A 99 -9.11 -15.26 -2.13
CA TYR A 99 -9.36 -15.09 -0.70
C TYR A 99 -8.09 -15.27 0.09
N ARG A 100 -8.06 -14.78 1.34
CA ARG A 100 -6.92 -14.92 2.25
C ARG A 100 -6.57 -16.39 2.48
N PRO A 101 -5.28 -16.70 2.77
CA PRO A 101 -4.86 -18.08 3.09
C PRO A 101 -5.48 -18.62 4.39
N ILE A 102 -5.95 -17.75 5.27
CA ILE A 102 -6.53 -18.11 6.57
C ILE A 102 -7.85 -17.36 6.80
N ASP A 103 -8.74 -17.97 7.56
CA ASP A 103 -9.95 -17.31 8.06
C ASP A 103 -9.57 -16.39 9.24
N MET A 104 -9.91 -15.10 9.13
CA MET A 104 -9.66 -14.09 10.18
C MET A 104 -10.85 -13.96 11.14
N GLY A 105 -11.84 -14.86 11.06
CA GLY A 105 -13.04 -14.86 11.89
C GLY A 105 -14.26 -14.23 11.27
N ALA A 106 -14.14 -13.66 10.06
CA ALA A 106 -15.26 -13.10 9.29
C ALA A 106 -15.62 -13.96 8.06
N GLY A 107 -15.04 -15.15 7.92
CA GLY A 107 -15.19 -16.04 6.77
C GLY A 107 -14.24 -15.72 5.64
N LEU A 108 -14.68 -15.91 4.38
CA LEU A 108 -13.83 -15.68 3.22
C LEU A 108 -13.68 -14.17 2.94
N GLU A 109 -12.49 -13.63 3.22
CA GLU A 109 -12.15 -12.23 2.94
C GLU A 109 -11.32 -12.09 1.66
N PRO A 110 -11.60 -11.08 0.80
CA PRO A 110 -10.75 -10.75 -0.34
C PRO A 110 -9.31 -10.48 0.10
N SER A 111 -8.36 -10.92 -0.70
CA SER A 111 -6.95 -10.80 -0.32
C SER A 111 -6.08 -10.05 -1.32
N PHE A 112 -6.40 -10.12 -2.61
CA PHE A 112 -5.63 -9.46 -3.68
C PHE A 112 -6.21 -8.10 -4.07
N PRO A 113 -5.38 -7.08 -4.24
CA PRO A 113 -3.99 -6.97 -3.78
C PRO A 113 -3.92 -6.73 -2.26
N SER A 114 -2.78 -6.96 -1.62
CA SER A 114 -2.60 -6.57 -0.23
C SER A 114 -2.77 -5.05 -0.07
N SER A 115 -3.90 -4.65 0.51
CA SER A 115 -4.26 -3.24 0.71
C SER A 115 -3.25 -2.49 1.58
N HIS A 116 -2.75 -3.10 2.66
CA HIS A 116 -1.73 -2.52 3.53
C HIS A 116 -0.42 -2.28 2.76
N THR A 117 0.01 -3.24 1.93
CA THR A 117 1.22 -3.10 1.11
C THR A 117 1.04 -1.96 0.10
N MET A 118 -0.06 -1.95 -0.65
CA MET A 118 -0.33 -0.93 -1.65
C MET A 118 -0.41 0.46 -1.03
N LEU A 119 -1.18 0.63 0.03
CA LEU A 119 -1.38 1.91 0.72
C LEU A 119 -0.06 2.43 1.30
N THR A 120 0.66 1.60 2.07
CA THR A 120 1.92 2.03 2.69
C THR A 120 2.96 2.39 1.65
N CYS A 121 3.12 1.59 0.59
CA CYS A 121 4.07 1.88 -0.48
C CYS A 121 3.72 3.18 -1.22
N CYS A 122 2.46 3.43 -1.55
CA CYS A 122 2.05 4.69 -2.20
C CYS A 122 2.29 5.89 -1.30
N ILE A 123 1.85 5.84 -0.04
CA ILE A 123 1.96 6.99 0.87
C ILE A 123 3.42 7.28 1.19
N MET A 124 4.23 6.28 1.55
CA MET A 124 5.63 6.50 1.88
C MET A 124 6.46 6.94 0.67
N SER A 125 6.21 6.39 -0.52
CA SER A 125 6.89 6.83 -1.74
C SER A 125 6.54 8.27 -2.11
N SER A 126 5.27 8.65 -2.00
CA SER A 126 4.84 10.04 -2.22
C SER A 126 5.38 10.98 -1.16
N ALA A 127 5.47 10.54 0.11
CA ALA A 127 6.10 11.29 1.19
C ALA A 127 7.59 11.53 0.93
N ILE A 128 8.33 10.51 0.48
CA ILE A 128 9.74 10.66 0.07
C ILE A 128 9.88 11.74 -1.01
N TRP A 129 9.01 11.71 -2.02
CA TRP A 129 9.03 12.71 -3.09
C TRP A 129 8.76 14.12 -2.56
N GLN A 130 7.77 14.30 -1.69
CA GLN A 130 7.42 15.57 -1.06
C GLN A 130 8.55 16.07 -0.14
N PHE A 131 9.12 15.22 0.71
CA PHE A 131 10.20 15.59 1.63
C PHE A 131 11.47 15.98 0.90
N LYS A 132 11.84 15.30 -0.18
CA LYS A 132 12.99 15.67 -1.01
C LYS A 132 12.86 17.07 -1.61
N ARG A 133 11.66 17.54 -1.89
CA ARG A 133 11.40 18.88 -2.47
C ARG A 133 11.26 19.97 -1.41
N ARG A 134 10.80 19.65 -0.21
CA ARG A 134 10.41 20.64 0.80
C ARG A 134 11.42 20.77 1.94
N ILE A 135 12.15 19.72 2.27
CA ILE A 135 13.13 19.74 3.37
C ILE A 135 14.48 20.26 2.86
N LYS A 136 14.90 21.42 3.37
CA LYS A 136 16.18 22.06 3.01
C LYS A 136 17.36 21.41 3.71
N SER A 137 17.19 21.03 4.99
CA SER A 137 18.26 20.35 5.76
C SER A 137 18.56 18.98 5.17
N GLU A 138 19.80 18.77 4.75
CA GLU A 138 20.22 17.49 4.15
C GLU A 138 20.13 16.34 5.15
N ALA A 139 20.54 16.55 6.39
CA ALA A 139 20.46 15.53 7.43
C ALA A 139 19.01 15.10 7.67
N LEU A 140 18.09 16.06 7.88
CA LEU A 140 16.67 15.77 8.10
C LEU A 140 16.04 15.09 6.88
N ARG A 141 16.39 15.52 5.66
CA ARG A 141 15.91 14.91 4.42
C ARG A 141 16.37 13.46 4.29
N LYS A 142 17.64 13.16 4.57
CA LYS A 142 18.17 11.79 4.55
C LYS A 142 17.45 10.92 5.58
N THR A 143 17.28 11.42 6.81
CA THR A 143 16.60 10.68 7.88
C THR A 143 15.14 10.37 7.52
N THR A 144 14.37 11.34 7.04
CA THR A 144 12.98 11.11 6.65
C THR A 144 12.84 10.14 5.49
N VAL A 145 13.74 10.23 4.49
CA VAL A 145 13.77 9.27 3.37
C VAL A 145 14.08 7.86 3.87
N LEU A 146 15.07 7.72 4.75
CA LEU A 146 15.43 6.42 5.34
C LEU A 146 14.26 5.82 6.13
N LEU A 147 13.62 6.62 6.97
CA LEU A 147 12.45 6.17 7.76
C LEU A 147 11.29 5.71 6.86
N CYS A 148 10.92 6.49 5.85
CA CYS A 148 9.88 6.10 4.91
C CYS A 148 10.24 4.81 4.16
N THR A 149 11.50 4.65 3.74
CA THR A 149 11.98 3.44 3.07
C THR A 149 11.95 2.23 4.02
N ALA A 150 12.35 2.41 5.28
CA ALA A 150 12.30 1.36 6.29
C ALA A 150 10.86 0.92 6.56
N VAL A 151 9.91 1.85 6.70
CA VAL A 151 8.49 1.53 6.87
C VAL A 151 7.96 0.71 5.70
N MET A 152 8.28 1.07 4.45
CA MET A 152 7.89 0.27 3.29
C MET A 152 8.49 -1.14 3.33
N ALA A 153 9.80 -1.24 3.56
CA ALA A 153 10.50 -2.52 3.57
C ALA A 153 9.97 -3.46 4.68
N VAL A 154 9.78 -2.93 5.90
CA VAL A 154 9.23 -3.70 7.02
C VAL A 154 7.79 -4.09 6.76
N THR A 155 6.96 -3.23 6.15
CA THR A 155 5.58 -3.58 5.81
C THR A 155 5.54 -4.69 4.78
N ILE A 156 6.32 -4.62 3.70
CA ILE A 156 6.37 -5.65 2.66
C ILE A 156 6.83 -6.99 3.27
N ALA A 157 7.97 -6.99 3.96
CA ALA A 157 8.51 -8.20 4.57
C ALA A 157 7.61 -8.77 5.66
N GLY A 158 7.08 -7.92 6.54
CA GLY A 158 6.20 -8.33 7.63
C GLY A 158 4.86 -8.87 7.13
N ARG A 159 4.26 -8.28 6.09
CA ARG A 159 3.04 -8.84 5.48
C ARG A 159 3.32 -10.18 4.81
N LEU A 160 4.49 -10.35 4.22
CA LEU A 160 4.92 -11.60 3.63
C LEU A 160 5.06 -12.71 4.70
N VAL A 161 5.71 -12.39 5.83
CA VAL A 161 5.96 -13.34 6.94
C VAL A 161 4.72 -13.54 7.82
N SER A 162 3.77 -12.60 7.82
CA SER A 162 2.54 -12.74 8.61
C SER A 162 1.64 -13.90 8.18
N GLY A 163 1.76 -14.35 6.92
CA GLY A 163 0.99 -15.46 6.37
C GLY A 163 -0.51 -15.20 6.19
N VAL A 164 -0.96 -13.94 6.31
CA VAL A 164 -2.37 -13.54 6.12
C VAL A 164 -2.69 -13.13 4.67
N HIS A 165 -1.68 -13.14 3.82
CA HIS A 165 -1.77 -12.87 2.40
C HIS A 165 -0.92 -13.85 1.62
N TRP A 166 -1.33 -14.14 0.40
CA TRP A 166 -0.49 -14.85 -0.55
C TRP A 166 0.69 -13.99 -1.00
N MET A 167 1.80 -14.60 -1.39
CA MET A 167 2.95 -13.87 -1.94
C MET A 167 2.55 -13.00 -3.13
N THR A 168 1.66 -13.50 -3.99
CA THR A 168 1.15 -12.75 -5.15
C THR A 168 0.34 -11.52 -4.77
N ASP A 169 -0.34 -11.51 -3.62
CA ASP A 169 -1.09 -10.33 -3.14
C ASP A 169 -0.14 -9.19 -2.78
N ILE A 170 0.97 -9.54 -2.13
CA ILE A 170 2.03 -8.59 -1.77
C ILE A 170 2.69 -8.03 -3.04
N ALA A 171 3.07 -8.91 -3.98
CA ALA A 171 3.64 -8.50 -5.25
C ALA A 171 2.68 -7.59 -6.03
N GLY A 172 1.38 -7.92 -6.07
CA GLY A 172 0.32 -7.09 -6.67
C GLY A 172 0.23 -5.71 -6.02
N GLY A 173 0.27 -5.65 -4.69
CA GLY A 173 0.28 -4.39 -3.93
C GLY A 173 1.48 -3.50 -4.29
N VAL A 174 2.69 -4.07 -4.39
CA VAL A 174 3.90 -3.35 -4.79
C VAL A 174 3.82 -2.86 -6.23
N LEU A 175 3.40 -3.69 -7.18
CA LEU A 175 3.30 -3.32 -8.59
C LEU A 175 2.25 -2.22 -8.83
N LEU A 176 1.09 -2.33 -8.19
CA LEU A 176 0.06 -1.30 -8.28
C LEU A 176 0.52 0.02 -7.65
N SER A 177 1.22 -0.04 -6.52
CA SER A 177 1.77 1.18 -5.91
C SER A 177 2.81 1.84 -6.80
N ALA A 178 3.69 1.08 -7.44
CA ALA A 178 4.66 1.60 -8.38
C ALA A 178 3.97 2.29 -9.57
N SER A 179 2.95 1.65 -10.15
CA SER A 179 2.17 2.23 -11.26
C SER A 179 1.46 3.53 -10.87
N LEU A 180 0.79 3.55 -9.71
CA LEU A 180 0.12 4.75 -9.20
C LEU A 180 1.12 5.88 -8.92
N MET A 181 2.33 5.56 -8.46
CA MET A 181 3.39 6.54 -8.23
C MET A 181 3.92 7.17 -9.52
N GLU A 182 4.00 6.43 -10.63
CA GLU A 182 4.39 7.02 -11.92
C GLU A 182 3.33 8.01 -12.42
N PHE A 183 2.04 7.70 -12.30
CA PHE A 183 0.96 8.66 -12.61
C PHE A 183 1.03 9.91 -11.71
N TYR A 184 1.26 9.72 -10.40
CA TYR A 184 1.43 10.84 -9.48
C TYR A 184 2.60 11.74 -9.89
N ARG A 185 3.77 11.17 -10.16
CA ARG A 185 4.96 11.91 -10.59
C ARG A 185 4.71 12.72 -11.86
N ALA A 186 4.09 12.09 -12.86
CA ALA A 186 3.74 12.75 -14.11
C ALA A 186 2.78 13.93 -13.89
N ALA A 187 1.80 13.81 -13.00
CA ALA A 187 0.87 14.87 -12.66
C ALA A 187 1.50 16.00 -11.83
N ALA A 188 2.45 15.66 -10.94
CA ALA A 188 3.09 16.62 -10.03
C ALA A 188 4.19 17.47 -10.67
N ILE A 189 4.78 17.03 -11.81
CA ILE A 189 5.88 17.74 -12.51
C ILE A 189 5.31 18.73 -13.54
N ARG A 190 4.18 18.44 -14.18
CA ARG A 190 3.51 19.33 -15.15
C ARG A 190 2.87 20.52 -14.46
#